data_ac9fc92c979ea2f276780389e06d2c50
#
_entry.id   ac9fc92c979ea2f276780389e06d2c50
#
_cell.length_a   1.000
_cell.length_b   1.000
_cell.length_c   1.000
_cell.angle_alpha   90.00
_cell.angle_beta   90.00
_cell.angle_gamma   90.00
#
_symmetry.space_group_name_H-M   'P 1'
#
loop_
_entity.id
_entity.type
_entity.pdbx_description
1 polymer ?
#
loop_
_entity_poly.entity_id
_entity_poly.type
_entity_poly.pdbx_seq_one_letter_code
_entity_poly.pdbx_strand_id
1 'polypeptide(L)'
;NAIYGIVNQTNKEAMDENSNKDATVLATQRDLIAGEFSRDYCRRLLLPPKIVQAHDDGIIHFHDMDYYIQKMHNCDLVNLKDMFANGTVINDKLIETPKSLQTACTVATQIVQQVANGQYGGQTISISHLAPYVRVSYKKHLKAVRKEGEEVGIDYTEEQIEKIAKSRLHEEIKAGVQTIQYQIN
;
A
#
# COMPACT_ATOMS: atom_id res chain seq x y z
N ASN A 1 9.56 3.00 33.00
CA ASN A 1 8.96 1.79 32.46
C ASN A 1 8.17 2.15 31.19
N ALA A 2 8.82 1.99 30.02
CA ALA A 2 8.30 2.39 28.71
C ALA A 2 6.93 1.75 28.42
N ILE A 3 6.79 0.44 28.63
CA ILE A 3 5.53 -0.30 28.38
C ILE A 3 4.38 0.25 29.22
N TYR A 4 4.61 0.56 30.49
CA TYR A 4 3.59 1.17 31.34
C TYR A 4 3.15 2.54 30.78
N GLY A 5 4.11 3.33 30.31
CA GLY A 5 3.83 4.63 29.67
C GLY A 5 3.03 4.54 28.39
N ILE A 6 3.29 3.52 27.56
CA ILE A 6 2.53 3.26 26.33
C ILE A 6 1.09 2.84 26.67
N VAL A 7 0.91 1.87 27.55
CA VAL A 7 -0.41 1.34 27.92
C VAL A 7 -1.31 2.42 28.56
N ASN A 8 -0.72 3.28 29.38
CA ASN A 8 -1.44 4.35 30.06
C ASN A 8 -1.41 5.70 29.30
N GLN A 9 -0.84 5.71 28.11
CA GLN A 9 -0.72 6.92 27.26
C GLN A 9 -0.02 8.10 27.96
N THR A 10 0.97 7.82 28.78
CA THR A 10 1.74 8.82 29.53
C THR A 10 3.16 9.03 29.03
N ASN A 11 3.64 8.17 28.10
CA ASN A 11 4.95 8.30 27.48
C ASN A 11 4.82 8.95 26.09
N LYS A 12 4.85 10.28 26.08
CA LYS A 12 4.77 11.06 24.84
C LYS A 12 5.86 10.71 23.84
N GLU A 13 7.09 10.54 24.30
CA GLU A 13 8.24 10.26 23.45
C GLU A 13 8.05 8.95 22.66
N ALA A 14 7.65 7.87 23.31
CA ALA A 14 7.34 6.60 22.65
C ALA A 14 6.08 6.67 21.79
N MET A 15 5.10 7.51 22.14
CA MET A 15 3.86 7.68 21.38
C MET A 15 4.06 8.51 20.11
N ASP A 16 4.97 9.48 20.15
CA ASP A 16 5.23 10.41 19.03
C ASP A 16 6.38 9.93 18.13
N GLU A 17 7.03 8.81 18.45
CA GLU A 17 8.21 8.30 17.75
C GLU A 17 7.94 8.01 16.26
N ASN A 18 6.73 7.63 15.91
CA ASN A 18 6.34 7.40 14.53
C ASN A 18 5.11 8.24 14.16
N SER A 19 5.33 9.34 13.45
CA SER A 19 4.28 10.26 13.00
C SER A 19 3.20 9.63 12.09
N ASN A 20 3.46 8.45 11.54
CA ASN A 20 2.52 7.71 10.70
C ASN A 20 1.62 6.75 11.49
N LYS A 21 1.80 6.66 12.82
CA LYS A 21 1.07 5.73 13.68
C LYS A 21 0.35 6.47 14.80
N ASP A 22 -0.94 6.23 14.92
CA ASP A 22 -1.76 6.73 16.02
C ASP A 22 -1.65 5.79 17.23
N ALA A 23 -0.91 6.23 18.26
CA ALA A 23 -0.69 5.46 19.49
C ALA A 23 -1.96 5.24 20.33
N THR A 24 -3.08 5.87 20.01
CA THR A 24 -4.37 5.60 20.66
C THR A 24 -5.06 4.35 20.13
N VAL A 25 -4.65 3.86 18.95
CA VAL A 25 -5.16 2.64 18.33
C VAL A 25 -4.53 1.40 18.97
N LEU A 26 -5.34 0.43 19.38
CA LEU A 26 -4.87 -0.79 20.07
C LEU A 26 -3.82 -1.58 19.28
N ALA A 27 -3.97 -1.67 17.95
CA ALA A 27 -2.99 -2.34 17.10
C ALA A 27 -1.63 -1.63 17.15
N THR A 28 -1.63 -0.29 17.12
CA THR A 28 -0.42 0.52 17.25
C THR A 28 0.22 0.37 18.64
N GLN A 29 -0.59 0.35 19.71
CA GLN A 29 -0.04 0.10 21.06
C GLN A 29 0.65 -1.25 21.17
N ARG A 30 0.09 -2.30 20.56
CA ARG A 30 0.73 -3.63 20.52
C ARG A 30 2.05 -3.59 19.76
N ASP A 31 2.13 -2.86 18.66
CA ASP A 31 3.35 -2.68 17.87
C ASP A 31 4.42 -1.92 18.67
N LEU A 32 4.06 -0.85 19.35
CA LEU A 32 4.96 -0.10 20.22
C LEU A 32 5.50 -0.96 21.38
N ILE A 33 4.67 -1.79 22.00
CA ILE A 33 5.11 -2.74 23.04
C ILE A 33 6.08 -3.78 22.46
N ALA A 34 5.79 -4.30 21.27
CA ALA A 34 6.69 -5.20 20.56
C ALA A 34 8.02 -4.53 20.23
N GLY A 35 7.99 -3.25 19.86
CA GLY A 35 9.18 -2.43 19.63
C GLY A 35 10.07 -2.31 20.85
N GLU A 36 9.50 -2.05 22.04
CA GLU A 36 10.25 -2.01 23.29
C GLU A 36 10.92 -3.36 23.61
N PHE A 37 10.21 -4.46 23.35
CA PHE A 37 10.80 -5.79 23.49
C PHE A 37 11.95 -6.00 22.48
N SER A 38 11.75 -5.59 21.23
CA SER A 38 12.77 -5.68 20.18
C SER A 38 14.04 -4.92 20.54
N ARG A 39 13.92 -3.68 21.03
CA ARG A 39 15.05 -2.86 21.49
C ARG A 39 15.84 -3.55 22.59
N ASP A 40 15.15 -4.04 23.60
CA ASP A 40 15.78 -4.71 24.72
C ASP A 40 16.48 -6.01 24.29
N TYR A 41 15.83 -6.82 23.47
CA TYR A 41 16.40 -8.06 22.93
C TYR A 41 17.61 -7.78 22.04
N CYS A 42 17.50 -6.78 21.14
CA CYS A 42 18.57 -6.35 20.25
C CYS A 42 19.82 -5.92 21.05
N ARG A 43 19.63 -5.08 22.06
CA ARG A 43 20.72 -4.56 22.91
C ARG A 43 21.43 -5.64 23.72
N ARG A 44 20.68 -6.60 24.24
CA ARG A 44 21.26 -7.63 25.14
C ARG A 44 21.81 -8.83 24.41
N LEU A 45 21.23 -9.22 23.27
CA LEU A 45 21.50 -10.52 22.68
C LEU A 45 22.04 -10.48 21.24
N LEU A 46 21.73 -9.44 20.48
CA LEU A 46 22.07 -9.39 19.06
C LEU A 46 23.24 -8.46 18.75
N LEU A 47 23.33 -7.32 19.41
CA LEU A 47 24.39 -6.34 19.14
C LEU A 47 25.62 -6.60 20.01
N PRO A 48 26.84 -6.46 19.45
CA PRO A 48 28.05 -6.44 20.26
C PRO A 48 27.99 -5.34 21.33
N PRO A 49 28.44 -5.59 22.57
CA PRO A 49 28.38 -4.58 23.65
C PRO A 49 29.02 -3.24 23.30
N LYS A 50 30.08 -3.24 22.49
CA LYS A 50 30.75 -2.02 22.02
C LYS A 50 29.84 -1.16 21.14
N ILE A 51 28.95 -1.77 20.32
CA ILE A 51 27.99 -1.06 19.48
C ILE A 51 26.88 -0.45 20.34
N VAL A 52 26.40 -1.21 21.33
CA VAL A 52 25.41 -0.70 22.29
C VAL A 52 25.98 0.49 23.05
N GLN A 53 27.22 0.38 23.56
CA GLN A 53 27.87 1.47 24.28
C GLN A 53 28.06 2.70 23.39
N ALA A 54 28.54 2.52 22.15
CA ALA A 54 28.71 3.64 21.21
C ALA A 54 27.38 4.35 20.88
N HIS A 55 26.26 3.60 20.83
CA HIS A 55 24.95 4.17 20.68
C HIS A 55 24.52 4.98 21.92
N ASP A 56 24.74 4.42 23.12
CA ASP A 56 24.39 5.07 24.40
C ASP A 56 25.23 6.34 24.64
N ASP A 57 26.48 6.33 24.21
CA ASP A 57 27.40 7.47 24.28
C ASP A 57 27.11 8.52 23.18
N GLY A 58 26.16 8.28 22.28
CA GLY A 58 25.83 9.18 21.17
C GLY A 58 26.88 9.28 20.07
N ILE A 59 27.85 8.36 20.04
CA ILE A 59 28.89 8.30 18.99
C ILE A 59 28.30 7.83 17.67
N ILE A 60 27.37 6.87 17.72
CA ILE A 60 26.58 6.38 16.59
C ILE A 60 25.10 6.37 16.94
N HIS A 61 24.26 6.39 15.95
CA HIS A 61 22.84 6.09 16.10
C HIS A 61 22.53 4.76 15.41
N PHE A 62 22.17 3.74 16.17
CA PHE A 62 21.65 2.50 15.61
C PHE A 62 20.14 2.65 15.39
N HIS A 63 19.76 2.85 14.13
CA HIS A 63 18.40 3.14 13.74
C HIS A 63 17.52 1.88 13.78
N ASP A 64 16.24 2.04 14.07
CA ASP A 64 15.20 0.99 13.96
C ASP A 64 15.45 -0.27 14.81
N MET A 65 16.03 -0.13 16.01
CA MET A 65 16.19 -1.26 16.94
C MET A 65 14.87 -1.93 17.32
N ASP A 66 13.79 -1.17 17.27
CA ASP A 66 12.42 -1.62 17.56
C ASP A 66 11.87 -2.59 16.51
N TYR A 67 12.44 -2.61 15.29
CA TYR A 67 12.07 -3.53 14.21
C TYR A 67 13.18 -4.53 13.85
N TYR A 68 14.35 -4.43 14.45
CA TYR A 68 15.55 -5.16 14.05
C TYR A 68 15.46 -6.67 14.17
N ILE A 69 14.69 -7.20 15.12
CA ILE A 69 14.55 -8.65 15.33
C ILE A 69 13.65 -9.33 14.29
N GLN A 70 12.90 -8.57 13.52
CA GLN A 70 11.98 -9.07 12.50
C GLN A 70 12.49 -8.70 11.11
N LYS A 71 12.20 -9.55 10.11
CA LYS A 71 12.52 -9.29 8.72
C LYS A 71 11.45 -8.36 8.11
N MET A 72 11.49 -7.10 8.50
CA MET A 72 10.58 -6.07 8.00
C MET A 72 11.31 -5.07 7.13
N HIS A 73 10.58 -4.46 6.19
CA HIS A 73 11.06 -3.35 5.37
C HIS A 73 10.74 -2.02 6.02
N ASN A 74 11.60 -1.01 5.85
CA ASN A 74 11.28 0.34 6.29
C ASN A 74 10.35 1.00 5.26
N CYS A 75 10.90 1.48 4.14
CA CYS A 75 10.14 2.17 3.09
C CYS A 75 10.29 1.45 1.76
N ASP A 76 9.17 1.32 1.03
CA ASP A 76 9.14 0.60 -0.24
C ASP A 76 8.65 1.49 -1.39
N LEU A 77 9.32 1.36 -2.54
CA LEU A 77 8.84 1.82 -3.83
C LEU A 77 8.16 0.65 -4.55
N VAL A 78 6.84 0.64 -4.55
CA VAL A 78 6.07 -0.47 -5.13
C VAL A 78 5.99 -0.32 -6.65
N ASN A 79 6.61 -1.25 -7.38
CA ASN A 79 6.61 -1.25 -8.84
C ASN A 79 5.36 -1.93 -9.42
N LEU A 80 4.22 -1.23 -9.36
CA LEU A 80 2.95 -1.74 -9.91
C LEU A 80 3.05 -2.08 -11.40
N LYS A 81 3.90 -1.40 -12.17
CA LYS A 81 4.08 -1.69 -13.61
C LYS A 81 4.56 -3.12 -13.83
N ASP A 82 5.58 -3.54 -13.09
CA ASP A 82 6.13 -4.88 -13.20
C ASP A 82 5.15 -5.93 -12.66
N MET A 83 4.57 -5.68 -11.49
CA MET A 83 3.60 -6.57 -10.85
C MET A 83 2.37 -6.81 -11.71
N PHE A 84 1.90 -5.79 -12.42
CA PHE A 84 0.77 -5.94 -13.35
C PHE A 84 1.14 -6.67 -14.65
N ALA A 85 2.35 -6.47 -15.16
CA ALA A 85 2.79 -7.09 -16.42
C ALA A 85 3.09 -8.58 -16.24
N ASN A 86 3.74 -8.95 -15.13
CA ASN A 86 4.20 -10.30 -14.86
C ASN A 86 3.28 -11.10 -13.92
N GLY A 87 2.24 -10.45 -13.41
CA GLY A 87 1.44 -10.97 -12.31
C GLY A 87 2.12 -10.80 -10.96
N THR A 88 1.37 -10.99 -9.90
CA THR A 88 1.88 -10.93 -8.52
C THR A 88 1.21 -11.98 -7.66
N VAL A 89 1.88 -12.43 -6.60
CA VAL A 89 1.31 -13.40 -5.68
C VAL A 89 0.80 -12.67 -4.44
N ILE A 90 -0.48 -12.83 -4.14
CA ILE A 90 -1.12 -12.28 -2.93
C ILE A 90 -1.80 -13.43 -2.20
N ASN A 91 -1.42 -13.67 -0.95
CA ASN A 91 -1.95 -14.78 -0.13
C ASN A 91 -1.88 -16.13 -0.87
N ASP A 92 -0.71 -16.46 -1.40
CA ASP A 92 -0.41 -17.69 -2.17
C ASP A 92 -1.24 -17.88 -3.46
N LYS A 93 -1.91 -16.83 -3.92
CA LYS A 93 -2.66 -16.83 -5.18
C LYS A 93 -2.02 -15.92 -6.20
N LEU A 94 -1.82 -16.45 -7.40
CA LEU A 94 -1.36 -15.65 -8.54
C LEU A 94 -2.50 -14.73 -9.01
N ILE A 95 -2.21 -13.45 -9.02
CA ILE A 95 -3.07 -12.40 -9.58
C ILE A 95 -2.54 -12.06 -10.97
N GLU A 96 -3.35 -12.35 -11.97
CA GLU A 96 -2.99 -12.09 -13.37
C GLU A 96 -3.05 -10.59 -13.72
N THR A 97 -2.50 -10.26 -14.88
CA THR A 97 -2.55 -8.90 -15.46
C THR A 97 -3.99 -8.36 -15.49
N PRO A 98 -4.25 -7.17 -14.92
CA PRO A 98 -5.58 -6.57 -14.94
C PRO A 98 -6.10 -6.33 -16.35
N LYS A 99 -7.40 -6.54 -16.57
CA LYS A 99 -8.07 -6.37 -17.87
C LYS A 99 -9.01 -5.14 -17.91
N SER A 100 -8.91 -4.25 -16.93
CA SER A 100 -9.61 -2.95 -16.87
C SER A 100 -8.94 -2.04 -15.86
N LEU A 101 -9.23 -0.75 -15.91
CA LEU A 101 -8.77 0.22 -14.93
C LEU A 101 -9.32 -0.09 -13.53
N GLN A 102 -10.59 -0.42 -13.42
CA GLN A 102 -11.21 -0.78 -12.13
C GLN A 102 -10.50 -1.97 -11.48
N THR A 103 -10.21 -3.02 -12.26
CA THR A 103 -9.45 -4.18 -11.75
C THR A 103 -8.03 -3.78 -11.35
N ALA A 104 -7.36 -2.93 -12.15
CA ALA A 104 -6.01 -2.46 -11.82
C ALA A 104 -5.99 -1.66 -10.52
N CYS A 105 -6.98 -0.79 -10.29
CA CYS A 105 -7.10 -0.05 -9.04
C CYS A 105 -7.32 -0.99 -7.84
N THR A 106 -8.22 -1.97 -7.96
CA THR A 106 -8.45 -2.97 -6.89
C THR A 106 -7.21 -3.80 -6.59
N VAL A 107 -6.51 -4.28 -7.62
CA VAL A 107 -5.27 -5.06 -7.43
C VAL A 107 -4.17 -4.19 -6.82
N ALA A 108 -4.05 -2.92 -7.22
CA ALA A 108 -3.10 -1.98 -6.61
C ALA A 108 -3.31 -1.85 -5.09
N THR A 109 -4.55 -1.71 -4.64
CA THR A 109 -4.86 -1.61 -3.20
C THR A 109 -4.54 -2.90 -2.45
N GLN A 110 -4.78 -4.06 -3.06
CA GLN A 110 -4.40 -5.36 -2.47
C GLN A 110 -2.87 -5.51 -2.36
N ILE A 111 -2.12 -5.06 -3.37
CA ILE A 111 -0.65 -5.06 -3.32
C ILE A 111 -0.15 -4.16 -2.19
N VAL A 112 -0.69 -2.93 -2.10
CA VAL A 112 -0.31 -1.98 -1.03
C VAL A 112 -0.57 -2.58 0.34
N GLN A 113 -1.72 -3.22 0.54
CA GLN A 113 -2.06 -3.88 1.80
C GLN A 113 -1.14 -5.08 2.10
N GLN A 114 -0.79 -5.87 1.09
CA GLN A 114 0.12 -7.01 1.26
C GLN A 114 1.53 -6.54 1.64
N VAL A 115 2.05 -5.50 1.00
CA VAL A 115 3.34 -4.90 1.36
C VAL A 115 3.31 -4.33 2.77
N ALA A 116 2.22 -3.68 3.18
CA ALA A 116 2.05 -3.12 4.52
C ALA A 116 2.17 -4.16 5.64
N ASN A 117 1.86 -5.43 5.38
CA ASN A 117 1.98 -6.51 6.37
C ASN A 117 3.45 -6.81 6.77
N GLY A 118 4.40 -6.48 5.93
CA GLY A 118 5.83 -6.71 6.16
C GLY A 118 6.64 -5.42 6.31
N GLN A 119 5.99 -4.29 6.56
CA GLN A 119 6.59 -2.97 6.53
C GLN A 119 6.22 -2.15 7.76
N TYR A 120 7.12 -1.30 8.23
CA TYR A 120 6.88 -0.37 9.34
C TYR A 120 6.98 1.11 8.94
N GLY A 121 7.49 1.43 7.76
CA GLY A 121 7.57 2.78 7.21
C GLY A 121 6.52 3.07 6.14
N GLY A 122 6.83 3.95 5.21
CA GLY A 122 5.91 4.40 4.17
C GLY A 122 6.02 3.63 2.86
N GLN A 123 4.95 3.64 2.09
CA GLN A 123 4.92 3.11 0.73
C GLN A 123 4.76 4.24 -0.29
N THR A 124 5.43 4.09 -1.42
CA THR A 124 5.23 4.96 -2.58
C THR A 124 4.81 4.14 -3.78
N ILE A 125 3.69 4.49 -4.39
CA ILE A 125 3.22 3.97 -5.66
C ILE A 125 3.21 5.06 -6.72
N SER A 126 3.41 4.71 -7.98
CA SER A 126 3.24 5.64 -9.09
C SER A 126 1.88 5.44 -9.74
N ILE A 127 1.01 6.43 -9.66
CA ILE A 127 -0.32 6.42 -10.31
C ILE A 127 -0.19 6.31 -11.84
N SER A 128 0.92 6.77 -12.42
CA SER A 128 1.19 6.64 -13.86
C SER A 128 1.22 5.18 -14.34
N HIS A 129 1.49 4.22 -13.46
CA HIS A 129 1.43 2.80 -13.77
C HIS A 129 0.01 2.29 -14.08
N LEU A 130 -1.03 3.05 -13.72
CA LEU A 130 -2.43 2.75 -14.06
C LEU A 130 -2.83 3.26 -15.46
N ALA A 131 -2.08 4.19 -16.05
CA ALA A 131 -2.42 4.80 -17.34
C ALA A 131 -2.62 3.81 -18.50
N PRO A 132 -1.86 2.70 -18.65
CA PRO A 132 -2.12 1.70 -19.67
C PRO A 132 -3.53 1.09 -19.57
N TYR A 133 -4.05 0.92 -18.37
CA TYR A 133 -5.35 0.30 -18.09
C TYR A 133 -6.52 1.23 -18.41
N VAL A 134 -6.32 2.54 -18.39
CA VAL A 134 -7.27 3.52 -18.94
C VAL A 134 -7.52 3.24 -20.42
N ARG A 135 -6.46 2.97 -21.19
CA ARG A 135 -6.60 2.62 -22.63
C ARG A 135 -7.27 1.26 -22.82
N VAL A 136 -7.01 0.29 -21.97
CA VAL A 136 -7.65 -1.03 -22.00
C VAL A 136 -9.16 -0.87 -21.76
N SER A 137 -9.54 -0.13 -20.71
CA SER A 137 -10.95 0.16 -20.40
C SER A 137 -11.65 0.95 -21.52
N TYR A 138 -10.99 1.95 -22.10
CA TYR A 138 -11.55 2.67 -23.23
C TYR A 138 -11.91 1.77 -24.40
N LYS A 139 -10.97 0.90 -24.83
CA LYS A 139 -11.23 -0.08 -25.89
C LYS A 139 -12.35 -1.06 -25.55
N LYS A 140 -12.46 -1.44 -24.27
CA LYS A 140 -13.53 -2.30 -23.78
C LYS A 140 -14.88 -1.60 -23.87
N HIS A 141 -14.96 -0.32 -23.48
CA HIS A 141 -16.19 0.46 -23.59
C HIS A 141 -16.62 0.68 -25.03
N LEU A 142 -15.69 0.97 -25.96
CA LEU A 142 -16.00 1.07 -27.37
C LEU A 142 -16.63 -0.21 -27.92
N LYS A 143 -16.07 -1.38 -27.58
CA LYS A 143 -16.64 -2.68 -27.98
C LYS A 143 -18.01 -2.93 -27.37
N ALA A 144 -18.17 -2.59 -26.08
CA ALA A 144 -19.42 -2.79 -25.37
C ALA A 144 -20.56 -1.95 -25.98
N VAL A 145 -20.30 -0.67 -26.30
CA VAL A 145 -21.31 0.22 -26.89
C VAL A 145 -21.73 -0.27 -28.27
N ARG A 146 -20.81 -0.73 -29.12
CA ARG A 146 -21.15 -1.29 -30.43
C ARG A 146 -22.04 -2.52 -30.28
N LYS A 147 -21.64 -3.44 -29.42
CA LYS A 147 -22.39 -4.67 -29.17
C LYS A 147 -23.81 -4.38 -28.64
N GLU A 148 -23.93 -3.45 -27.70
CA GLU A 148 -25.22 -3.02 -27.17
C GLU A 148 -26.13 -2.41 -28.27
N GLY A 149 -25.57 -1.60 -29.18
CA GLY A 149 -26.30 -1.08 -30.35
C GLY A 149 -26.85 -2.19 -31.24
N GLU A 150 -26.00 -3.18 -31.55
CA GLU A 150 -26.42 -4.36 -32.35
C GLU A 150 -27.52 -5.17 -31.64
N GLU A 151 -27.42 -5.39 -30.34
CA GLU A 151 -28.38 -6.18 -29.53
C GLU A 151 -29.76 -5.49 -29.44
N VAL A 152 -29.78 -4.15 -29.40
CA VAL A 152 -31.06 -3.39 -29.30
C VAL A 152 -31.55 -2.84 -30.65
N GLY A 153 -30.82 -3.12 -31.73
CA GLY A 153 -31.19 -2.68 -33.09
C GLY A 153 -31.02 -1.18 -33.33
N ILE A 154 -30.09 -0.55 -32.60
CA ILE A 154 -29.73 0.88 -32.78
C ILE A 154 -28.40 0.98 -33.52
N ASP A 155 -28.41 1.64 -34.66
CA ASP A 155 -27.19 1.90 -35.44
C ASP A 155 -26.55 3.22 -34.98
N TYR A 156 -25.64 3.13 -34.01
CA TYR A 156 -24.90 4.27 -33.52
C TYR A 156 -23.81 4.71 -34.50
N THR A 157 -23.70 6.02 -34.72
CA THR A 157 -22.54 6.58 -35.44
C THR A 157 -21.25 6.41 -34.61
N GLU A 158 -20.10 6.41 -35.29
CA GLU A 158 -18.80 6.34 -34.60
C GLU A 158 -18.63 7.46 -33.56
N GLU A 159 -19.10 8.66 -33.86
CA GLU A 159 -19.07 9.79 -32.91
C GLU A 159 -19.90 9.52 -31.66
N GLN A 160 -21.10 8.95 -31.82
CA GLN A 160 -21.94 8.55 -30.68
C GLN A 160 -21.30 7.46 -29.85
N ILE A 161 -20.72 6.44 -30.50
CA ILE A 161 -20.00 5.36 -29.84
C ILE A 161 -18.85 5.92 -28.99
N GLU A 162 -18.01 6.79 -29.58
CA GLU A 162 -16.90 7.42 -28.86
C GLU A 162 -17.39 8.28 -27.69
N LYS A 163 -18.41 9.06 -27.86
CA LYS A 163 -18.97 9.94 -26.82
C LYS A 163 -19.47 9.11 -25.62
N ILE A 164 -20.22 8.04 -25.90
CA ILE A 164 -20.73 7.14 -24.84
C ILE A 164 -19.58 6.43 -24.15
N ALA A 165 -18.62 5.89 -24.91
CA ALA A 165 -17.47 5.20 -24.36
C ALA A 165 -16.58 6.12 -23.48
N LYS A 166 -16.36 7.36 -23.89
CA LYS A 166 -15.63 8.38 -23.10
C LYS A 166 -16.37 8.73 -21.81
N SER A 167 -17.68 8.85 -21.84
CA SER A 167 -18.50 9.09 -20.64
C SER A 167 -18.38 7.94 -19.65
N ARG A 168 -18.50 6.69 -20.10
CA ARG A 168 -18.34 5.49 -19.25
C ARG A 168 -16.94 5.37 -18.68
N LEU A 169 -15.93 5.65 -19.50
CA LEU A 169 -14.54 5.67 -19.04
C LEU A 169 -14.33 6.71 -17.95
N HIS A 170 -14.92 7.89 -18.09
CA HIS A 170 -14.82 8.94 -17.07
C HIS A 170 -15.40 8.49 -15.72
N GLU A 171 -16.54 7.83 -15.73
CA GLU A 171 -17.14 7.27 -14.52
C GLU A 171 -16.28 6.11 -13.94
N GLU A 172 -15.69 5.25 -14.79
CA GLU A 172 -14.77 4.22 -14.34
C GLU A 172 -13.49 4.81 -13.70
N ILE A 173 -12.97 5.91 -14.25
CA ILE A 173 -11.81 6.63 -13.66
C ILE A 173 -12.18 7.17 -12.29
N LYS A 174 -13.33 7.83 -12.14
CA LYS A 174 -13.79 8.32 -10.83
C LYS A 174 -13.92 7.19 -9.82
N ALA A 175 -14.56 6.10 -10.19
CA ALA A 175 -14.73 4.93 -9.34
C ALA A 175 -13.38 4.29 -8.94
N GLY A 176 -12.45 4.20 -9.89
CA GLY A 176 -11.10 3.69 -9.63
C GLY A 176 -10.31 4.56 -8.66
N VAL A 177 -10.34 5.88 -8.84
CA VAL A 177 -9.72 6.85 -7.91
C VAL A 177 -10.33 6.74 -6.52
N GLN A 178 -11.65 6.66 -6.44
CA GLN A 178 -12.37 6.49 -5.17
C GLN A 178 -12.00 5.17 -4.48
N THR A 179 -11.86 4.08 -5.24
CA THR A 179 -11.41 2.78 -4.72
C THR A 179 -10.03 2.91 -4.08
N ILE A 180 -9.06 3.53 -4.77
CA ILE A 180 -7.72 3.74 -4.23
C ILE A 180 -7.78 4.59 -2.96
N GLN A 181 -8.50 5.71 -3.00
CA GLN A 181 -8.58 6.64 -1.88
C GLN A 181 -9.19 6.00 -0.62
N TYR A 182 -10.25 5.21 -0.76
CA TYR A 182 -10.91 4.57 0.39
C TYR A 182 -10.20 3.33 0.93
N GLN A 183 -9.39 2.69 0.11
CA GLN A 183 -8.70 1.44 0.51
C GLN A 183 -7.29 1.68 1.07
N ILE A 184 -6.72 2.86 0.81
CA ILE A 184 -5.37 3.21 1.28
C ILE A 184 -5.40 4.08 2.55
N ASN A 185 -6.53 4.67 2.90
CA ASN A 185 -6.70 5.47 4.12
C ASN A 185 -6.92 4.61 5.36
#